data_9837f7e81a75552fc8f1f2f0c60fb1d6
#
_entry.id   9837f7e81a75552fc8f1f2f0c60fb1d6
#
_cell.length_a   1.000
_cell.length_b   1.000
_cell.length_c   1.000
_cell.angle_alpha   90.00
_cell.angle_beta   90.00
_cell.angle_gamma   90.00
#
_symmetry.space_group_name_H-M   'P 1'
#
loop_
_entity.id
_entity.type
_entity.pdbx_description
1 polymer ?
#
loop_
_entity_poly.entity_id
_entity_poly.type
_entity_poly.pdbx_seq_one_letter_code
_entity_poly.pdbx_strand_id
1 'polypeptide(L)'
;MVNILLVEDNPDDVKITERALKKGKVLNNLYVARDGQEALDFIYNKGEYTDPQKAPKPGLILLDINLPKVNGIDVLKKVKSDEKLRRIPVIMLTVSKRDEDIIRSYDLGVNSYIIKPVEFDKFVETIKNIELYWLLTNISPTE
;
A
#
# COMPACT_ATOMS: atom_id res chain seq x y z
N MET A 1 -6.17 -14.37 4.93
CA MET A 1 -4.94 -13.58 5.08
C MET A 1 -4.86 -12.55 3.97
N VAL A 2 -4.54 -11.32 4.31
CA VAL A 2 -4.52 -10.22 3.32
C VAL A 2 -3.18 -10.17 2.61
N ASN A 3 -3.21 -9.98 1.29
CA ASN A 3 -2.01 -9.72 0.51
C ASN A 3 -1.82 -8.20 0.44
N ILE A 4 -0.72 -7.71 1.00
CA ILE A 4 -0.41 -6.28 1.01
C ILE A 4 0.77 -6.03 0.10
N LEU A 5 0.62 -5.12 -0.85
CA LEU A 5 1.73 -4.66 -1.67
C LEU A 5 2.22 -3.34 -1.11
N LEU A 6 3.48 -3.32 -0.66
CA LEU A 6 4.15 -2.11 -0.21
C LEU A 6 5.05 -1.62 -1.34
N VAL A 7 4.81 -0.42 -1.82
CA VAL A 7 5.64 0.20 -2.86
C VAL A 7 6.50 1.26 -2.22
N GLU A 8 7.77 0.97 -2.04
CA GLU A 8 8.70 1.79 -1.27
C GLU A 8 10.13 1.52 -1.72
N ASP A 9 10.88 2.56 -2.08
CA ASP A 9 12.26 2.41 -2.55
C ASP A 9 13.30 2.46 -1.42
N ASN A 10 12.95 2.98 -0.26
CA ASN A 10 13.88 3.10 0.87
C ASN A 10 13.86 1.82 1.73
N PRO A 11 14.96 1.08 1.79
CA PRO A 11 14.99 -0.18 2.56
C PRO A 11 14.69 0.00 4.05
N ASP A 12 15.07 1.13 4.63
CA ASP A 12 14.81 1.39 6.05
C ASP A 12 13.32 1.58 6.31
N ASP A 13 12.64 2.29 5.40
CA ASP A 13 11.19 2.50 5.51
C ASP A 13 10.43 1.19 5.28
N VAL A 14 10.94 0.31 4.43
CA VAL A 14 10.38 -1.04 4.26
C VAL A 14 10.43 -1.79 5.58
N LYS A 15 11.58 -1.78 6.26
CA LYS A 15 11.74 -2.48 7.54
C LYS A 15 10.85 -1.92 8.62
N ILE A 16 10.71 -0.59 8.67
CA ILE A 16 9.85 0.07 9.65
C ILE A 16 8.40 -0.36 9.45
N THR A 17 7.95 -0.38 8.21
CA THR A 17 6.58 -0.78 7.88
C THR A 17 6.35 -2.26 8.21
N GLU A 18 7.30 -3.13 7.87
CA GLU A 18 7.21 -4.54 8.22
C GLU A 18 7.07 -4.74 9.73
N ARG A 19 7.88 -4.04 10.51
CA ARG A 19 7.82 -4.13 11.97
C ARG A 19 6.49 -3.66 12.53
N ALA A 20 5.95 -2.57 11.96
CA ALA A 20 4.67 -2.05 12.40
C ALA A 20 3.56 -3.08 12.22
N LEU A 21 3.55 -3.77 11.08
CA LEU A 21 2.54 -4.79 10.80
C LEU A 21 2.74 -6.03 11.69
N LYS A 22 3.98 -6.46 11.89
CA LYS A 22 4.27 -7.62 12.75
C LYS A 22 3.98 -7.35 14.21
N LYS A 23 4.26 -6.15 14.68
CA LYS A 23 4.05 -5.78 16.07
C LYS A 23 2.60 -5.96 16.49
N GLY A 24 1.69 -5.63 15.57
CA GLY A 24 0.27 -5.78 15.84
C GLY A 24 -0.28 -7.16 15.55
N LYS A 25 0.56 -8.09 15.16
CA LYS A 25 0.15 -9.44 14.78
C LYS A 25 -0.89 -9.45 13.66
N VAL A 26 -0.76 -8.50 12.74
CA VAL A 26 -1.60 -8.49 11.55
C VAL A 26 -1.18 -9.65 10.67
N LEU A 27 -2.10 -10.56 10.40
CA LEU A 27 -1.82 -11.70 9.56
C LEU A 27 -1.92 -11.25 8.10
N ASN A 28 -0.78 -11.12 7.46
CA ASN A 28 -0.73 -10.68 6.08
C ASN A 28 0.45 -11.32 5.36
N ASN A 29 0.36 -11.29 4.04
CA ASN A 29 1.48 -11.60 3.18
C ASN A 29 1.96 -10.27 2.63
N LEU A 30 3.17 -9.86 2.99
CA LEU A 30 3.72 -8.59 2.54
C LEU A 30 4.63 -8.80 1.34
N TYR A 31 4.34 -8.08 0.27
CA TYR A 31 5.14 -8.06 -0.95
C TYR A 31 5.68 -6.65 -1.13
N VAL A 32 6.91 -6.53 -1.59
CA VAL A 32 7.56 -5.22 -1.70
C VAL A 32 7.95 -4.97 -3.15
N ALA A 33 7.54 -3.83 -3.70
CA ALA A 33 8.02 -3.31 -4.97
C ALA A 33 8.83 -2.06 -4.66
N ARG A 34 9.96 -1.88 -5.32
CA ARG A 34 10.91 -0.81 -4.98
C ARG A 34 10.83 0.41 -5.88
N ASP A 35 10.00 0.35 -6.90
CA ASP A 35 9.74 1.50 -7.78
C ASP A 35 8.37 1.33 -8.41
N GLY A 36 7.92 2.38 -9.09
CA GLY A 36 6.58 2.38 -9.67
C GLY A 36 6.41 1.40 -10.81
N GLN A 37 7.47 1.17 -11.59
CA GLN A 37 7.39 0.21 -12.69
C GLN A 37 7.29 -1.21 -12.15
N GLU A 38 8.07 -1.54 -11.12
CA GLU A 38 7.99 -2.84 -10.47
C GLU A 38 6.61 -3.07 -9.87
N ALA A 39 6.01 -2.04 -9.28
CA ALA A 39 4.65 -2.12 -8.74
C ALA A 39 3.64 -2.46 -9.83
N LEU A 40 3.71 -1.80 -10.97
CA LEU A 40 2.81 -2.07 -12.09
C LEU A 40 3.03 -3.48 -12.64
N ASP A 41 4.28 -3.91 -12.77
CA ASP A 41 4.59 -5.26 -13.22
C ASP A 41 4.01 -6.30 -12.27
N PHE A 42 4.11 -6.07 -10.96
CA PHE A 42 3.54 -6.95 -9.95
C PHE A 42 2.01 -7.03 -10.08
N ILE A 43 1.36 -5.87 -10.16
CA ILE A 43 -0.10 -5.81 -10.20
C ILE A 43 -0.65 -6.44 -11.48
N TYR A 44 0.04 -6.26 -12.60
CA TYR A 44 -0.40 -6.77 -13.90
C TYR A 44 0.21 -8.12 -14.27
N ASN A 45 0.98 -8.73 -13.39
CA ASN A 45 1.65 -10.01 -13.63
C ASN A 45 2.51 -9.98 -14.90
N LYS A 46 3.36 -8.95 -15.00
CA LYS A 46 4.28 -8.76 -16.10
C LYS A 46 5.73 -8.84 -15.62
N GLY A 47 6.67 -8.82 -16.53
CA GLY A 47 8.10 -8.84 -16.21
C GLY A 47 8.48 -10.07 -15.40
N GLU A 48 9.03 -9.85 -14.22
CA GLU A 48 9.42 -10.94 -13.32
C GLU A 48 8.24 -11.52 -12.53
N TYR A 49 7.05 -10.94 -12.67
CA TYR A 49 5.88 -11.29 -11.86
C TYR A 49 4.79 -11.99 -12.65
N THR A 50 5.17 -12.80 -13.63
CA THR A 50 4.19 -13.51 -14.46
C THR A 50 3.46 -14.63 -13.73
N ASP A 51 4.04 -15.14 -12.63
CA ASP A 51 3.40 -16.19 -11.82
C ASP A 51 2.47 -15.60 -10.77
N PRO A 52 1.14 -15.78 -10.90
CA PRO A 52 0.21 -15.21 -9.93
C PRO A 52 0.32 -15.80 -8.52
N GLN A 53 1.00 -16.93 -8.37
CA GLN A 53 1.23 -17.47 -7.02
C GLN A 53 2.32 -16.70 -6.31
N LYS A 54 3.29 -16.17 -7.06
CA LYS A 54 4.36 -15.34 -6.51
C LYS A 54 3.99 -13.87 -6.44
N ALA A 55 3.07 -13.43 -7.29
CA ALA A 55 2.58 -12.06 -7.33
C ALA A 55 1.06 -12.06 -7.36
N PRO A 56 0.43 -12.40 -6.22
CA PRO A 56 -1.03 -12.44 -6.17
C PRO A 56 -1.62 -11.03 -6.17
N LYS A 57 -2.89 -10.94 -6.52
CA LYS A 57 -3.59 -9.66 -6.52
C LYS A 57 -3.62 -9.09 -5.10
N PRO A 58 -3.17 -7.84 -4.90
CA PRO A 58 -3.20 -7.24 -3.58
C PRO A 58 -4.63 -6.98 -3.08
N GLY A 59 -4.83 -7.13 -1.78
CA GLY A 59 -6.05 -6.68 -1.12
C GLY A 59 -5.90 -5.29 -0.54
N LEU A 60 -4.67 -4.77 -0.48
CA LEU A 60 -4.36 -3.43 -0.01
C LEU A 60 -3.02 -3.01 -0.64
N ILE A 61 -2.92 -1.76 -1.06
CA ILE A 61 -1.66 -1.20 -1.56
C ILE A 61 -1.25 -0.05 -0.65
N LEU A 62 -0.03 -0.13 -0.12
CA LEU A 62 0.61 0.96 0.60
C LEU A 62 1.62 1.57 -0.38
N LEU A 63 1.40 2.80 -0.78
CA LEU A 63 2.08 3.37 -1.94
C LEU A 63 2.77 4.68 -1.60
N ASP A 64 4.11 4.69 -1.69
CA ASP A 64 4.87 5.92 -1.51
C ASP A 64 4.62 6.86 -2.69
N ILE A 65 4.50 8.15 -2.42
CA ILE A 65 4.29 9.15 -3.46
C ILE A 65 5.56 9.32 -4.31
N ASN A 66 6.71 9.43 -3.65
CA ASN A 66 7.96 9.73 -4.34
C ASN A 66 8.73 8.45 -4.67
N LEU A 67 8.55 7.96 -5.87
CA LEU A 67 9.17 6.71 -6.34
C LEU A 67 10.03 6.96 -7.57
N PRO A 68 11.11 6.16 -7.75
CA PRO A 68 11.86 6.19 -9.00
C PRO A 68 11.05 5.62 -10.16
N LYS A 69 11.46 5.92 -11.36
CA LYS A 69 10.90 5.46 -12.65
C LYS A 69 9.46 5.97 -12.83
N VAL A 70 8.47 5.24 -12.34
CA VAL A 70 7.08 5.70 -12.38
C VAL A 70 6.73 6.13 -10.96
N ASN A 71 6.32 7.39 -10.78
CA ASN A 71 6.04 7.88 -9.43
C ASN A 71 4.72 7.35 -8.88
N GLY A 72 4.52 7.55 -7.56
CA GLY A 72 3.34 6.99 -6.89
C GLY A 72 2.02 7.50 -7.42
N ILE A 73 1.96 8.76 -7.83
CA ILE A 73 0.73 9.35 -8.38
C ILE A 73 0.35 8.64 -9.68
N ASP A 74 1.33 8.36 -10.54
CA ASP A 74 1.07 7.68 -11.80
C ASP A 74 0.63 6.23 -11.59
N VAL A 75 1.22 5.55 -10.60
CA VAL A 75 0.77 4.21 -10.22
C VAL A 75 -0.69 4.26 -9.75
N LEU A 76 -1.02 5.24 -8.90
CA LEU A 76 -2.38 5.42 -8.39
C LEU A 76 -3.37 5.67 -9.53
N LYS A 77 -3.02 6.54 -10.48
CA LYS A 77 -3.86 6.83 -11.65
C LYS A 77 -4.16 5.54 -12.41
N LYS A 78 -3.14 4.75 -12.64
CA LYS A 78 -3.28 3.51 -13.40
C LYS A 78 -4.22 2.54 -12.70
N VAL A 79 -4.04 2.35 -11.39
CA VAL A 79 -4.87 1.45 -10.60
C VAL A 79 -6.32 1.94 -10.57
N LYS A 80 -6.55 3.23 -10.33
CA LYS A 80 -7.90 3.76 -10.17
C LYS A 80 -8.65 3.94 -11.49
N SER A 81 -7.94 3.95 -12.62
CA SER A 81 -8.58 3.99 -13.93
C SER A 81 -8.90 2.61 -14.50
N ASP A 82 -8.42 1.55 -13.87
CA ASP A 82 -8.63 0.19 -14.34
C ASP A 82 -9.84 -0.43 -13.63
N GLU A 83 -10.83 -0.86 -14.39
CA GLU A 83 -12.07 -1.42 -13.84
C GLU A 83 -11.82 -2.64 -12.96
N LYS A 84 -10.77 -3.41 -13.24
CA LYS A 84 -10.45 -4.61 -12.46
C LYS A 84 -9.70 -4.29 -11.17
N LEU A 85 -9.04 -3.14 -11.10
CA LEU A 85 -8.14 -2.80 -10.00
C LEU A 85 -8.64 -1.66 -9.12
N ARG A 86 -9.54 -0.82 -9.62
CA ARG A 86 -9.93 0.40 -8.92
C ARG A 86 -10.57 0.19 -7.55
N ARG A 87 -11.03 -1.03 -7.27
CA ARG A 87 -11.62 -1.35 -5.97
C ARG A 87 -10.59 -1.72 -4.91
N ILE A 88 -9.33 -1.92 -5.31
CA ILE A 88 -8.29 -2.21 -4.35
C ILE A 88 -8.03 -0.95 -3.52
N PRO A 89 -8.14 -1.03 -2.19
CA PRO A 89 -7.84 0.13 -1.35
C PRO A 89 -6.38 0.54 -1.49
N VAL A 90 -6.15 1.85 -1.58
CA VAL A 90 -4.80 2.41 -1.65
C VAL A 90 -4.63 3.43 -0.54
N ILE A 91 -3.57 3.27 0.24
CA ILE A 91 -3.17 4.23 1.26
C ILE A 91 -1.84 4.82 0.82
N MET A 92 -1.80 6.14 0.64
CA MET A 92 -0.56 6.81 0.24
C MET A 92 0.35 7.01 1.45
N LEU A 93 1.65 6.80 1.25
CA LEU A 93 2.66 7.06 2.26
C LEU A 93 3.42 8.32 1.87
N THR A 94 3.61 9.23 2.83
CA THR A 94 4.24 10.52 2.53
C THR A 94 4.99 11.04 3.75
N VAL A 95 5.91 11.96 3.53
CA VAL A 95 6.64 12.65 4.60
C VAL A 95 6.08 14.04 4.90
N SER A 96 5.08 14.50 4.15
CA SER A 96 4.54 15.86 4.30
C SER A 96 3.03 15.90 4.22
N LYS A 97 2.40 16.62 5.17
CA LYS A 97 0.96 16.85 5.16
C LYS A 97 0.53 17.86 4.11
N ARG A 98 1.46 18.72 3.67
CA ARG A 98 1.15 19.82 2.75
C ARG A 98 1.57 19.55 1.34
N ASP A 99 1.95 18.34 1.06
CA ASP A 99 2.43 18.00 -0.27
C ASP A 99 1.27 18.12 -1.27
N GLU A 100 1.50 18.80 -2.37
CA GLU A 100 0.52 18.88 -3.44
C GLU A 100 0.13 17.51 -3.95
N ASP A 101 1.08 16.57 -3.90
CA ASP A 101 0.83 15.20 -4.32
C ASP A 101 -0.23 14.54 -3.46
N ILE A 102 -0.31 14.87 -2.16
CA ILE A 102 -1.37 14.34 -1.30
C ILE A 102 -2.73 14.82 -1.79
N ILE A 103 -2.85 16.10 -2.08
CA ILE A 103 -4.11 16.68 -2.57
C ILE A 103 -4.52 16.01 -3.86
N ARG A 104 -3.59 15.86 -4.79
CA ARG A 104 -3.84 15.21 -6.07
C ARG A 104 -4.23 13.75 -5.89
N SER A 105 -3.65 13.08 -4.88
CA SER A 105 -3.99 11.69 -4.57
C SER A 105 -5.44 11.53 -4.12
N TYR A 106 -5.94 12.47 -3.32
CA TYR A 106 -7.36 12.44 -2.93
C TYR A 106 -8.28 12.62 -4.13
N ASP A 107 -7.90 13.50 -5.05
CA ASP A 107 -8.69 13.70 -6.27
C ASP A 107 -8.71 12.45 -7.15
N LEU A 108 -7.71 11.59 -7.00
CA LEU A 108 -7.61 10.36 -7.78
C LEU A 108 -8.27 9.15 -7.10
N GLY A 109 -8.94 9.37 -5.97
CA GLY A 109 -9.68 8.29 -5.32
C GLY A 109 -8.86 7.46 -4.33
N VAL A 110 -7.80 8.05 -3.76
CA VAL A 110 -7.07 7.37 -2.69
C VAL A 110 -7.96 7.26 -1.45
N ASN A 111 -7.83 6.16 -0.72
CA ASN A 111 -8.64 5.94 0.47
C ASN A 111 -8.18 6.76 1.66
N SER A 112 -6.88 6.88 1.85
CA SER A 112 -6.31 7.68 2.92
C SER A 112 -4.80 7.82 2.71
N TYR A 113 -4.14 8.49 3.66
CA TYR A 113 -2.69 8.56 3.66
C TYR A 113 -2.15 8.39 5.07
N ILE A 114 -0.89 7.97 5.16
CA ILE A 114 -0.16 7.87 6.41
C ILE A 114 1.13 8.63 6.24
N ILE A 115 1.46 9.47 7.23
CA ILE A 115 2.73 10.19 7.24
C ILE A 115 3.78 9.24 7.81
N LYS A 116 4.86 9.08 7.10
CA LYS A 116 5.97 8.22 7.55
C LYS A 116 6.60 8.79 8.82
N PRO A 117 7.10 7.94 9.72
CA PRO A 117 7.19 6.49 9.62
C PRO A 117 5.85 5.80 9.88
N VAL A 118 5.64 4.65 9.26
CA VAL A 118 4.43 3.87 9.48
C VAL A 118 4.54 3.21 10.86
N GLU A 119 3.56 3.49 11.71
CA GLU A 119 3.46 2.91 13.05
C GLU A 119 2.18 2.11 13.13
N PHE A 120 2.18 1.06 13.94
CA PHE A 120 1.03 0.18 14.04
C PHE A 120 -0.24 0.93 14.43
N ASP A 121 -0.17 1.79 15.45
CA ASP A 121 -1.35 2.53 15.91
C ASP A 121 -1.92 3.44 14.83
N LYS A 122 -1.05 4.08 14.06
CA LYS A 122 -1.48 4.92 12.92
C LYS A 122 -2.13 4.09 11.83
N PHE A 123 -1.57 2.92 11.56
CA PHE A 123 -2.13 2.01 10.56
C PHE A 123 -3.54 1.57 10.98
N VAL A 124 -3.70 1.13 12.22
CA VAL A 124 -5.01 0.70 12.74
C VAL A 124 -6.02 1.84 12.69
N GLU A 125 -5.62 3.02 13.11
CA GLU A 125 -6.51 4.19 13.07
C GLU A 125 -6.95 4.50 11.65
N THR A 126 -6.02 4.48 10.70
CA THR A 126 -6.32 4.74 9.30
C THR A 126 -7.30 3.72 8.75
N ILE A 127 -7.07 2.43 9.04
CA ILE A 127 -7.96 1.36 8.60
C ILE A 127 -9.38 1.56 9.16
N LYS A 128 -9.49 1.92 10.42
CA LYS A 128 -10.79 2.17 11.05
C LYS A 128 -11.49 3.38 10.42
N ASN A 129 -10.76 4.44 10.15
CA ASN A 129 -11.33 5.67 9.61
C ASN A 129 -11.86 5.50 8.19
N ILE A 130 -11.29 4.59 7.42
CA ILE A 130 -11.75 4.34 6.06
C ILE A 130 -12.61 3.07 5.94
N GLU A 131 -13.04 2.56 7.08
CA GLU A 131 -13.99 1.44 7.17
C GLU A 131 -13.50 0.15 6.53
N LEU A 132 -12.20 -0.14 6.64
CA LEU A 132 -11.63 -1.38 6.15
C LEU A 132 -11.47 -2.39 7.29
N TYR A 133 -12.51 -2.51 8.10
CA TYR A 133 -12.47 -3.40 9.28
C TYR A 133 -12.15 -4.85 8.94
N TRP A 134 -12.50 -5.27 7.74
CA TRP A 134 -12.23 -6.64 7.32
C TRP A 134 -10.73 -6.95 7.29
N LEU A 135 -9.87 -5.94 7.13
CA LEU A 135 -8.43 -6.13 7.22
C LEU A 135 -7.98 -6.43 8.65
N LEU A 136 -8.76 -5.98 9.62
CA LEU A 136 -8.43 -6.17 11.03
C LEU A 136 -8.84 -7.54 11.56
N THR A 137 -9.60 -8.30 10.81
CA THR A 137 -9.99 -9.63 11.25
C THR A 137 -8.79 -10.56 11.39
N ASN A 138 -7.68 -10.20 10.77
CA ASN A 138 -6.44 -10.97 10.84
C ASN A 138 -5.52 -10.49 11.97
N ILE A 139 -5.92 -9.47 12.71
CA ILE A 139 -5.17 -9.04 13.88
C ILE A 139 -5.53 -9.97 15.01
N SER A 140 -4.51 -10.48 15.69
CA SER A 140 -4.74 -11.38 16.79
C SER A 140 -5.71 -10.77 17.79
N PRO A 141 -6.75 -11.46 18.15
CA PRO A 141 -7.68 -10.93 19.12
C PRO A 141 -6.98 -10.78 20.44
N THR A 142 -7.33 -9.76 21.09
CA THR A 142 -6.82 -9.61 22.38
C THR A 142 -7.76 -10.20 23.26
N GLU A 143 -8.19 -10.88 22.84
CA GLU A 143 -8.91 -11.45 23.55
C GLU A 143 -8.42 -11.91 24.30
#